data_bd93bdbbf1192f97a82cc5f926a70902
#
_entry.id   bd93bdbbf1192f97a82cc5f926a70902
#
_cell.length_a   1.000
_cell.length_b   1.000
_cell.length_c   1.000
_cell.angle_alpha   90.00
_cell.angle_beta   90.00
_cell.angle_gamma   90.00
#
_symmetry.space_group_name_H-M   'P 1'
#
loop_
_entity.id
_entity.type
_entity.pdbx_description
1 polymer ?
#
loop_
_entity_poly.entity_id
_entity_poly.type
_entity_poly.pdbx_seq_one_letter_code
_entity_poly.pdbx_strand_id
1 'polypeptide(L)'
;MRRVVCAWPLAALTEAHVDILRELERAHDELIVVVTDADEAYTPRLPLSAGERIARALPVLRAQLKRPFYLLPVKRGALSEAQYATRIRLYAPRFHTFVCDDEAQASVRARVLGCAVQTVALPAAATVHAPGSAVRRGLFVMRAQPFHLGHRAFVRQILSELDEVIVLVSKANISHSVDNPATAGERLELIQPLLEVEARGRYHLCAAPYVDDDGANFAELALILPPFEAVYTNSPSTAQLAISDGIRVVALAAPLSVSGTEVRRRMIAGEPYDDLLPPEVARALLASPMLARLRALAQPEARG
;
A
#
# COMPACT_ATOMS: atom_id res chain seq x y z
N MET A 1 -6.30 15.20 -8.97
CA MET A 1 -5.01 14.80 -8.39
C MET A 1 -4.21 14.07 -9.45
N ARG A 2 -3.03 14.56 -9.80
CA ARG A 2 -2.13 13.98 -10.82
C ARG A 2 -1.10 13.11 -10.11
N ARG A 3 -1.02 11.82 -10.48
CA ARG A 3 -0.07 10.87 -9.92
C ARG A 3 0.80 10.27 -10.99
N VAL A 4 2.05 10.00 -10.62
CA VAL A 4 3.03 9.29 -11.44
C VAL A 4 3.53 8.06 -10.69
N VAL A 5 3.68 6.96 -11.41
CA VAL A 5 4.33 5.74 -10.93
C VAL A 5 5.76 5.71 -11.45
N CYS A 6 6.71 5.46 -10.55
CA CYS A 6 8.07 5.09 -10.90
C CYS A 6 8.32 3.65 -10.47
N ALA A 7 8.76 2.79 -11.37
CA ALA A 7 8.93 1.36 -11.11
C ALA A 7 10.38 0.94 -11.28
N TRP A 8 11.04 0.65 -10.14
CA TRP A 8 12.44 0.26 -10.08
C TRP A 8 12.66 -0.86 -9.05
N PRO A 9 13.64 -1.74 -9.24
CA PRO A 9 13.97 -2.76 -8.25
C PRO A 9 14.56 -2.17 -6.95
N LEU A 10 15.10 -0.93 -7.00
CA LEU A 10 15.75 -0.26 -5.87
C LEU A 10 16.79 -1.15 -5.16
N ALA A 11 17.64 -1.84 -5.92
CA ALA A 11 18.77 -2.57 -5.34
C ALA A 11 19.60 -1.67 -4.42
N ALA A 12 19.75 -0.40 -4.84
CA ALA A 12 20.18 0.72 -4.04
C ALA A 12 19.40 1.98 -4.46
N LEU A 13 19.05 2.83 -3.50
CA LEU A 13 18.57 4.16 -3.80
C LEU A 13 19.78 5.05 -4.14
N THR A 14 19.81 5.62 -5.33
CA THR A 14 20.91 6.50 -5.79
C THR A 14 20.44 7.94 -5.91
N GLU A 15 21.40 8.86 -6.01
CA GLU A 15 21.11 10.29 -6.26
C GLU A 15 20.27 10.46 -7.54
N ALA A 16 20.54 9.68 -8.59
CA ALA A 16 19.77 9.72 -9.83
C ALA A 16 18.28 9.40 -9.61
N HIS A 17 17.95 8.43 -8.77
CA HIS A 17 16.56 8.15 -8.40
C HIS A 17 15.91 9.35 -7.69
N VAL A 18 16.62 9.95 -6.74
CA VAL A 18 16.14 11.11 -5.97
C VAL A 18 15.90 12.32 -6.87
N ASP A 19 16.81 12.60 -7.79
CA ASP A 19 16.71 13.74 -8.71
C ASP A 19 15.53 13.58 -9.68
N ILE A 20 15.32 12.37 -10.23
CA ILE A 20 14.14 12.08 -11.04
C ILE A 20 12.86 12.28 -10.23
N LEU A 21 12.79 11.77 -9.00
CA LEU A 21 11.61 11.93 -8.16
C LEU A 21 11.34 13.41 -7.83
N ARG A 22 12.38 14.20 -7.56
CA ARG A 22 12.26 15.66 -7.34
C ARG A 22 11.79 16.41 -8.58
N GLU A 23 12.20 16.00 -9.76
CA GLU A 23 11.70 16.56 -11.00
C GLU A 23 10.21 16.23 -11.20
N LEU A 24 9.83 14.96 -10.99
CA LEU A 24 8.45 14.52 -11.15
C LEU A 24 7.51 15.15 -10.12
N GLU A 25 7.94 15.42 -8.89
CA GLU A 25 7.09 16.06 -7.87
C GLU A 25 6.69 17.50 -8.23
N ARG A 26 7.42 18.17 -9.14
CA ARG A 26 7.05 19.52 -9.61
C ARG A 26 5.79 19.51 -10.48
N ALA A 27 5.54 18.41 -11.17
CA ALA A 27 4.43 18.26 -12.10
C ALA A 27 3.27 17.39 -11.56
N HIS A 28 3.48 16.70 -10.44
CA HIS A 28 2.52 15.76 -9.87
C HIS A 28 2.22 16.06 -8.41
N ASP A 29 1.02 15.72 -7.98
CA ASP A 29 0.54 15.97 -6.62
C ASP A 29 1.00 14.89 -5.65
N GLU A 30 1.15 13.64 -6.14
CA GLU A 30 1.64 12.48 -5.40
C GLU A 30 2.53 11.59 -6.27
N LEU A 31 3.50 10.96 -5.64
CA LEU A 31 4.41 10.00 -6.27
C LEU A 31 4.11 8.58 -5.80
N ILE A 32 4.22 7.62 -6.70
CA ILE A 32 4.10 6.20 -6.38
C ILE A 32 5.38 5.51 -6.83
N VAL A 33 6.19 5.09 -5.89
CA VAL A 33 7.41 4.32 -6.18
C VAL A 33 7.09 2.85 -5.99
N VAL A 34 7.06 2.10 -7.08
CA VAL A 34 6.89 0.65 -7.08
C VAL A 34 8.26 0.00 -6.96
N VAL A 35 8.48 -0.71 -5.86
CA VAL A 35 9.64 -1.56 -5.66
C VAL A 35 9.39 -2.87 -6.39
N THR A 36 9.98 -2.99 -7.60
CA THR A 36 9.79 -4.18 -8.43
C THR A 36 10.58 -5.37 -7.89
N ASP A 37 10.28 -6.56 -8.40
CA ASP A 37 10.95 -7.82 -8.00
C ASP A 37 10.98 -7.96 -6.46
N ALA A 38 9.83 -7.68 -5.82
CA ALA A 38 9.75 -7.69 -4.36
C ALA A 38 9.82 -9.11 -3.77
N ASP A 39 9.66 -10.13 -4.58
CA ASP A 39 9.82 -11.55 -4.26
C ASP A 39 11.27 -12.06 -4.46
N GLU A 40 12.16 -11.23 -5.03
CA GLU A 40 13.58 -11.56 -5.16
C GLU A 40 14.37 -10.92 -4.02
N ALA A 41 15.13 -11.75 -3.30
CA ALA A 41 15.95 -11.31 -2.18
C ALA A 41 17.21 -12.18 -2.05
N TYR A 42 18.26 -11.60 -1.47
CA TYR A 42 19.51 -12.29 -1.14
C TYR A 42 20.21 -12.92 -2.35
N THR A 43 20.08 -12.28 -3.51
CA THR A 43 20.78 -12.62 -4.75
C THR A 43 21.91 -11.63 -5.03
N PRO A 44 22.87 -11.96 -5.91
CA PRO A 44 23.88 -10.98 -6.33
C PRO A 44 23.31 -9.70 -6.93
N ARG A 45 22.15 -9.78 -7.60
CA ARG A 45 21.43 -8.62 -8.17
C ARG A 45 20.68 -7.83 -7.10
N LEU A 46 20.03 -8.52 -6.18
CA LEU A 46 19.23 -7.93 -5.10
C LEU A 46 19.67 -8.51 -3.75
N PRO A 47 20.76 -7.96 -3.17
CA PRO A 47 21.35 -8.50 -1.93
C PRO A 47 20.50 -8.25 -0.70
N LEU A 48 19.46 -7.44 -0.83
CA LEU A 48 18.52 -7.10 0.24
C LEU A 48 17.11 -7.51 -0.15
N SER A 49 16.30 -7.89 0.83
CA SER A 49 14.85 -8.05 0.63
C SER A 49 14.18 -6.74 0.25
N ALA A 50 12.98 -6.79 -0.33
CA ALA A 50 12.23 -5.58 -0.65
C ALA A 50 11.94 -4.75 0.61
N GLY A 51 11.63 -5.41 1.73
CA GLY A 51 11.41 -4.74 3.01
C GLY A 51 12.64 -3.98 3.51
N GLU A 52 13.83 -4.57 3.40
CA GLU A 52 15.09 -3.89 3.73
C GLU A 52 15.40 -2.74 2.80
N ARG A 53 15.16 -2.90 1.48
CA ARG A 53 15.30 -1.81 0.49
C ARG A 53 14.37 -0.65 0.82
N ILE A 54 13.11 -0.92 1.16
CA ILE A 54 12.12 0.06 1.58
C ILE A 54 12.54 0.73 2.89
N ALA A 55 12.98 -0.04 3.90
CA ALA A 55 13.42 0.50 5.19
C ALA A 55 14.58 1.49 5.04
N ARG A 56 15.49 1.27 4.09
CA ARG A 56 16.60 2.18 3.77
C ARG A 56 16.15 3.40 2.96
N ALA A 57 15.19 3.22 2.03
CA ALA A 57 14.72 4.30 1.17
C ALA A 57 13.79 5.29 1.89
N LEU A 58 12.91 4.83 2.76
CA LEU A 58 11.90 5.65 3.45
C LEU A 58 12.46 6.92 4.10
N PRO A 59 13.49 6.86 4.98
CA PRO A 59 13.98 8.06 5.64
C PRO A 59 14.63 9.06 4.66
N VAL A 60 15.28 8.55 3.61
CA VAL A 60 15.86 9.39 2.56
C VAL A 60 14.77 10.11 1.78
N LEU A 61 13.77 9.36 1.29
CA LEU A 61 12.68 9.94 0.49
C LEU A 61 11.86 10.94 1.31
N ARG A 62 11.59 10.67 2.58
CA ARG A 62 10.92 11.61 3.48
C ARG A 62 11.70 12.92 3.69
N ALA A 63 13.03 12.85 3.72
CA ALA A 63 13.87 14.02 3.85
C ALA A 63 14.01 14.82 2.54
N GLN A 64 13.86 14.17 1.39
CA GLN A 64 14.15 14.73 0.08
C GLN A 64 12.92 15.18 -0.70
N LEU A 65 11.76 14.56 -0.47
CA LEU A 65 10.52 14.86 -1.16
C LEU A 65 9.59 15.72 -0.30
N LYS A 66 8.87 16.63 -0.94
CA LYS A 66 7.90 17.53 -0.31
C LYS A 66 6.45 17.05 -0.49
N ARG A 67 6.21 16.26 -1.53
CA ARG A 67 4.89 15.72 -1.84
C ARG A 67 4.69 14.38 -1.15
N PRO A 68 3.44 14.02 -0.82
CA PRO A 68 3.11 12.68 -0.37
C PRO A 68 3.56 11.63 -1.38
N PHE A 69 4.02 10.50 -0.89
CA PHE A 69 4.41 9.39 -1.75
C PHE A 69 4.03 8.03 -1.16
N TYR A 70 3.90 7.07 -2.05
CA TYR A 70 3.77 5.65 -1.73
C TYR A 70 5.06 4.93 -2.09
N LEU A 71 5.42 3.92 -1.32
CA LEU A 71 6.51 3.01 -1.62
C LEU A 71 5.95 1.58 -1.58
N LEU A 72 5.63 1.03 -2.75
CA LEU A 72 4.82 -0.17 -2.87
C LEU A 72 5.66 -1.37 -3.31
N PRO A 73 5.84 -2.41 -2.49
CA PRO A 73 6.44 -3.66 -2.93
C PRO A 73 5.46 -4.42 -3.85
N VAL A 74 5.91 -4.80 -5.04
CA VAL A 74 5.09 -5.59 -5.96
C VAL A 74 5.87 -6.82 -6.43
N LYS A 75 5.43 -8.00 -6.00
CA LYS A 75 6.00 -9.29 -6.41
C LYS A 75 5.77 -9.52 -7.89
N ARG A 76 6.79 -9.96 -8.59
CA ARG A 76 6.71 -10.33 -10.01
C ARG A 76 6.33 -11.80 -10.20
N GLY A 77 7.05 -12.71 -9.56
CA GLY A 77 6.89 -14.15 -9.74
C GLY A 77 7.02 -14.59 -11.21
N ALA A 78 6.26 -15.58 -11.58
CA ALA A 78 6.21 -16.10 -12.96
C ALA A 78 5.25 -15.32 -13.89
N LEU A 79 4.86 -14.11 -13.53
CA LEU A 79 3.92 -13.31 -14.33
C LEU A 79 4.57 -12.82 -15.63
N SER A 80 3.78 -12.85 -16.71
CA SER A 80 4.11 -12.11 -17.94
C SER A 80 4.11 -10.60 -17.65
N GLU A 81 4.76 -9.81 -18.51
CA GLU A 81 4.80 -8.36 -18.36
C GLU A 81 3.39 -7.73 -18.29
N ALA A 82 2.47 -8.21 -19.11
CA ALA A 82 1.07 -7.73 -19.09
C ALA A 82 0.36 -8.03 -17.76
N GLN A 83 0.54 -9.22 -17.21
CA GLN A 83 -0.02 -9.58 -15.90
C GLN A 83 0.63 -8.77 -14.77
N TYR A 84 1.93 -8.53 -14.86
CA TYR A 84 2.65 -7.73 -13.88
C TYR A 84 2.21 -6.27 -13.90
N ALA A 85 2.08 -5.67 -15.09
CA ALA A 85 1.54 -4.33 -15.25
C ALA A 85 0.10 -4.22 -14.70
N THR A 86 -0.74 -5.24 -14.95
CA THR A 86 -2.09 -5.32 -14.36
C THR A 86 -2.04 -5.36 -12.84
N ARG A 87 -1.12 -6.13 -12.26
CA ARG A 87 -0.93 -6.17 -10.80
C ARG A 87 -0.55 -4.81 -10.24
N ILE A 88 0.38 -4.10 -10.88
CA ILE A 88 0.73 -2.72 -10.48
C ILE A 88 -0.51 -1.82 -10.52
N ARG A 89 -1.31 -1.90 -11.58
CA ARG A 89 -2.54 -1.10 -11.71
C ARG A 89 -3.57 -1.37 -10.60
N LEU A 90 -3.67 -2.61 -10.14
CA LEU A 90 -4.61 -2.98 -9.06
C LEU A 90 -4.12 -2.55 -7.67
N TYR A 91 -2.80 -2.56 -7.46
CA TYR A 91 -2.20 -2.28 -6.15
C TYR A 91 -1.89 -0.80 -5.94
N ALA A 92 -1.56 -0.09 -7.00
CA ALA A 92 -1.27 1.34 -6.92
C ALA A 92 -2.55 2.18 -6.93
N PRO A 93 -2.57 3.33 -6.22
CA PRO A 93 -3.53 4.40 -6.47
C PRO A 93 -3.64 4.74 -7.96
N ARG A 94 -4.76 5.31 -8.40
CA ARG A 94 -4.94 5.70 -9.81
C ARG A 94 -3.87 6.69 -10.23
N PHE A 95 -3.22 6.43 -11.35
CA PHE A 95 -2.14 7.24 -11.90
C PHE A 95 -2.33 7.52 -13.39
N HIS A 96 -1.60 8.49 -13.92
CA HIS A 96 -1.75 8.98 -15.30
C HIS A 96 -0.46 8.85 -16.10
N THR A 97 0.67 8.70 -15.42
CA THR A 97 1.99 8.55 -16.02
C THR A 97 2.74 7.40 -15.35
N PHE A 98 3.46 6.63 -16.14
CA PHE A 98 4.31 5.55 -15.66
C PHE A 98 5.75 5.79 -16.14
N VAL A 99 6.71 5.75 -15.23
CA VAL A 99 8.14 5.95 -15.50
C VAL A 99 8.89 4.68 -15.16
N CYS A 100 9.75 4.21 -16.03
CA CYS A 100 10.62 3.05 -15.82
C CYS A 100 11.94 3.21 -16.56
N ASP A 101 12.88 2.34 -16.26
CA ASP A 101 14.21 2.25 -16.92
C ASP A 101 14.29 1.17 -18.00
N ASP A 102 13.19 0.46 -18.26
CA ASP A 102 13.10 -0.64 -19.22
C ASP A 102 12.29 -0.23 -20.46
N GLU A 103 13.00 0.19 -21.51
CA GLU A 103 12.40 0.60 -22.78
C GLU A 103 11.74 -0.56 -23.53
N ALA A 104 12.31 -1.79 -23.40
CA ALA A 104 11.79 -2.96 -24.11
C ALA A 104 10.35 -3.31 -23.68
N GLN A 105 9.97 -3.01 -22.46
CA GLN A 105 8.64 -3.29 -21.91
C GLN A 105 7.69 -2.09 -21.98
N ALA A 106 8.17 -0.90 -22.35
CA ALA A 106 7.38 0.34 -22.33
C ALA A 106 6.09 0.24 -23.14
N SER A 107 6.13 -0.36 -24.33
CA SER A 107 4.97 -0.51 -25.22
C SER A 107 3.88 -1.44 -24.65
N VAL A 108 4.28 -2.53 -23.99
CA VAL A 108 3.35 -3.45 -23.30
C VAL A 108 2.73 -2.76 -22.12
N ARG A 109 3.51 -2.06 -21.31
CA ARG A 109 3.05 -1.29 -20.16
C ARG A 109 2.07 -0.21 -20.57
N ALA A 110 2.37 0.59 -21.58
CA ALA A 110 1.47 1.64 -22.08
C ALA A 110 0.09 1.09 -22.48
N ARG A 111 0.06 -0.02 -23.21
CA ARG A 111 -1.18 -0.66 -23.65
C ARG A 111 -2.00 -1.20 -22.47
N VAL A 112 -1.36 -1.91 -21.52
CA VAL A 112 -2.06 -2.53 -20.38
C VAL A 112 -2.50 -1.50 -19.36
N LEU A 113 -1.65 -0.52 -19.06
CA LEU A 113 -1.92 0.51 -18.06
C LEU A 113 -2.88 1.58 -18.58
N GLY A 114 -2.96 1.76 -19.91
CA GLY A 114 -3.79 2.80 -20.54
C GLY A 114 -3.37 4.21 -20.14
N CYS A 115 -2.06 4.44 -19.95
CA CYS A 115 -1.49 5.73 -19.58
C CYS A 115 -0.18 6.00 -20.34
N ALA A 116 0.32 7.24 -20.25
CA ALA A 116 1.62 7.58 -20.81
C ALA A 116 2.73 6.80 -20.10
N VAL A 117 3.64 6.19 -20.86
CA VAL A 117 4.83 5.55 -20.34
C VAL A 117 6.05 6.32 -20.82
N GLN A 118 6.93 6.67 -19.89
CA GLN A 118 8.19 7.36 -20.13
C GLN A 118 9.34 6.44 -19.70
N THR A 119 10.37 6.35 -20.50
CA THR A 119 11.59 5.67 -20.11
C THR A 119 12.65 6.69 -19.70
N VAL A 120 13.34 6.40 -18.62
CA VAL A 120 14.44 7.23 -18.09
C VAL A 120 15.65 6.36 -17.86
N ALA A 121 16.78 6.78 -18.41
CA ALA A 121 18.05 6.16 -18.09
C ALA A 121 18.43 6.50 -16.64
N LEU A 122 18.83 5.50 -15.87
CA LEU A 122 19.41 5.68 -14.55
C LEU A 122 20.93 5.69 -14.69
N PRO A 123 21.59 6.87 -14.72
CA PRO A 123 23.04 6.92 -14.80
C PRO A 123 23.67 6.31 -13.55
N ALA A 124 24.89 5.84 -13.68
CA ALA A 124 25.69 5.43 -12.53
C ALA A 124 25.85 6.62 -11.57
N ALA A 125 25.37 6.47 -10.34
CA ALA A 125 25.37 7.51 -9.33
C ALA A 125 25.64 6.90 -7.94
N ALA A 126 26.09 7.75 -7.02
CA ALA A 126 26.35 7.32 -5.65
C ALA A 126 25.08 6.84 -4.95
N THR A 127 25.21 5.78 -4.16
CA THR A 127 24.13 5.31 -3.29
C THR A 127 23.90 6.32 -2.17
N VAL A 128 22.64 6.68 -1.96
CA VAL A 128 22.23 7.52 -0.84
C VAL A 128 21.96 6.64 0.37
N HIS A 129 22.65 6.92 1.47
CA HIS A 129 22.49 6.21 2.73
C HIS A 129 21.66 7.03 3.69
N ALA A 130 20.66 6.39 4.31
CA ALA A 130 20.00 6.98 5.46
C ALA A 130 20.94 6.92 6.68
N PRO A 131 20.93 7.94 7.56
CA PRO A 131 21.55 7.79 8.86
C PRO A 131 20.92 6.61 9.57
N GLY A 132 21.74 5.67 10.05
CA GLY A 132 21.28 4.46 10.72
C GLY A 132 20.63 4.82 12.07
N SER A 133 19.33 4.67 12.17
CA SER A 133 18.60 4.57 13.44
C SER A 133 17.72 3.34 13.40
N ALA A 134 17.71 2.58 14.48
CA ALA A 134 16.80 1.45 14.65
C ALA A 134 15.37 2.01 14.85
N VAL A 135 14.56 2.01 13.79
CA VAL A 135 13.16 2.45 13.84
C VAL A 135 12.30 1.26 14.28
N ARG A 136 11.56 1.43 15.36
CA ARG A 136 10.64 0.44 15.91
C ARG A 136 9.29 0.53 15.21
N ARG A 137 8.83 -0.56 14.59
CA ARG A 137 7.58 -0.56 13.79
C ARG A 137 6.60 -1.61 14.28
N GLY A 138 5.30 -1.23 14.26
CA GLY A 138 4.19 -2.16 14.41
C GLY A 138 3.50 -2.41 13.07
N LEU A 139 3.20 -3.67 12.78
CA LEU A 139 2.45 -4.05 11.59
C LEU A 139 0.96 -4.14 11.90
N PHE A 140 0.15 -3.40 11.15
CA PHE A 140 -1.31 -3.48 11.18
C PHE A 140 -1.84 -4.01 9.86
N VAL A 141 -2.39 -5.22 9.87
CA VAL A 141 -2.96 -5.89 8.68
C VAL A 141 -4.46 -5.72 8.67
N MET A 142 -5.03 -5.23 7.58
CA MET A 142 -6.48 -5.02 7.46
C MET A 142 -6.97 -5.08 6.01
N ARG A 143 -8.26 -5.35 5.82
CA ARG A 143 -8.90 -5.26 4.50
C ARG A 143 -9.24 -3.83 4.09
N ALA A 144 -9.63 -3.00 5.03
CA ALA A 144 -10.05 -1.60 4.83
C ALA A 144 -11.13 -1.41 3.75
N GLN A 145 -12.26 -2.07 3.91
CA GLN A 145 -13.40 -2.02 2.98
C GLN A 145 -14.67 -1.42 3.63
N PRO A 146 -14.72 -0.11 3.94
CA PRO A 146 -13.63 0.88 3.96
C PRO A 146 -12.85 0.88 5.28
N PHE A 147 -11.85 1.77 5.36
CA PHE A 147 -11.20 2.13 6.62
C PHE A 147 -12.21 2.83 7.54
N HIS A 148 -12.23 2.50 8.83
CA HIS A 148 -13.20 2.99 9.81
C HIS A 148 -12.53 3.37 11.14
N LEU A 149 -13.30 3.93 12.10
CA LEU A 149 -12.78 4.40 13.40
C LEU A 149 -12.05 3.31 14.19
N GLY A 150 -12.47 2.04 14.11
CA GLY A 150 -11.74 0.93 14.72
C GLY A 150 -10.32 0.76 14.18
N HIS A 151 -10.12 0.92 12.88
CA HIS A 151 -8.80 0.91 12.27
C HIS A 151 -7.94 2.10 12.72
N ARG A 152 -8.54 3.30 12.82
CA ARG A 152 -7.87 4.51 13.34
C ARG A 152 -7.36 4.31 14.77
N ALA A 153 -8.12 3.61 15.61
CA ALA A 153 -7.71 3.31 16.98
C ALA A 153 -6.43 2.47 17.04
N PHE A 154 -6.29 1.45 16.16
CA PHE A 154 -5.04 0.70 16.02
C PHE A 154 -3.85 1.57 15.60
N VAL A 155 -4.04 2.43 14.59
CA VAL A 155 -2.99 3.34 14.15
C VAL A 155 -2.51 4.22 15.31
N ARG A 156 -3.43 4.79 16.09
CA ARG A 156 -3.11 5.62 17.24
C ARG A 156 -2.40 4.84 18.35
N GLN A 157 -2.86 3.63 18.65
CA GLN A 157 -2.20 2.77 19.66
C GLN A 157 -0.77 2.47 19.25
N ILE A 158 -0.54 2.03 18.01
CA ILE A 158 0.81 1.71 17.53
C ILE A 158 1.73 2.94 17.62
N LEU A 159 1.25 4.11 17.19
CA LEU A 159 2.04 5.34 17.22
C LEU A 159 2.29 5.90 18.63
N SER A 160 1.54 5.43 19.65
CA SER A 160 1.80 5.73 21.05
C SER A 160 2.84 4.81 21.68
N GLU A 161 3.05 3.61 21.12
CA GLU A 161 3.94 2.57 21.64
C GLU A 161 5.26 2.47 20.85
N LEU A 162 5.22 2.81 19.55
CA LEU A 162 6.32 2.61 18.60
C LEU A 162 6.55 3.87 17.74
N ASP A 163 7.68 3.87 17.03
CA ASP A 163 8.10 5.02 16.22
C ASP A 163 7.26 5.16 14.95
N GLU A 164 6.92 4.05 14.28
CA GLU A 164 6.19 4.02 13.02
C GLU A 164 5.16 2.89 12.97
N VAL A 165 4.11 3.10 12.17
CA VAL A 165 3.12 2.08 11.81
C VAL A 165 3.30 1.63 10.37
N ILE A 166 3.31 0.31 10.13
CA ILE A 166 3.13 -0.28 8.81
C ILE A 166 1.65 -0.61 8.67
N VAL A 167 0.98 0.04 7.74
CA VAL A 167 -0.43 -0.20 7.41
C VAL A 167 -0.48 -1.04 6.14
N LEU A 168 -0.79 -2.32 6.29
CA LEU A 168 -0.87 -3.28 5.19
C LEU A 168 -2.31 -3.54 4.79
N VAL A 169 -2.66 -3.13 3.59
CA VAL A 169 -3.94 -3.46 2.96
C VAL A 169 -3.87 -4.87 2.38
N SER A 170 -4.47 -5.82 3.07
CA SER A 170 -4.54 -7.23 2.65
C SER A 170 -5.57 -7.49 1.56
N LYS A 171 -5.58 -8.70 0.98
CA LYS A 171 -6.46 -9.09 -0.14
C LYS A 171 -6.37 -8.10 -1.31
N ALA A 172 -5.15 -7.69 -1.66
CA ALA A 172 -4.93 -6.72 -2.72
C ALA A 172 -5.37 -7.21 -4.11
N ASN A 173 -5.40 -8.53 -4.30
CA ASN A 173 -5.85 -9.22 -5.50
C ASN A 173 -7.37 -9.42 -5.59
N ILE A 174 -8.13 -9.05 -4.54
CA ILE A 174 -9.59 -9.24 -4.49
C ILE A 174 -10.29 -7.89 -4.47
N SER A 175 -11.20 -7.70 -5.42
CA SER A 175 -12.02 -6.48 -5.54
C SER A 175 -13.30 -6.75 -6.35
N HIS A 176 -14.16 -5.73 -6.48
CA HIS A 176 -15.38 -5.76 -7.29
C HIS A 176 -16.40 -6.82 -6.82
N SER A 177 -16.51 -7.01 -5.50
CA SER A 177 -17.57 -7.78 -4.86
C SER A 177 -18.20 -6.95 -3.73
N VAL A 178 -19.36 -7.35 -3.22
CA VAL A 178 -20.05 -6.67 -2.11
C VAL A 178 -19.15 -6.60 -0.87
N ASP A 179 -18.40 -7.67 -0.59
CA ASP A 179 -17.47 -7.71 0.55
C ASP A 179 -16.16 -6.97 0.31
N ASN A 180 -15.74 -6.84 -0.94
CA ASN A 180 -14.51 -6.17 -1.34
C ASN A 180 -14.79 -5.21 -2.52
N PRO A 181 -15.53 -4.11 -2.33
CA PRO A 181 -15.94 -3.23 -3.42
C PRO A 181 -14.79 -2.42 -4.02
N ALA A 182 -13.74 -2.12 -3.26
CA ALA A 182 -12.63 -1.30 -3.71
C ALA A 182 -11.38 -2.14 -4.07
N THR A 183 -10.63 -1.69 -5.09
CA THR A 183 -9.29 -2.21 -5.38
C THR A 183 -8.31 -1.85 -4.26
N ALA A 184 -7.13 -2.49 -4.22
CA ALA A 184 -6.11 -2.12 -3.25
C ALA A 184 -5.70 -0.65 -3.40
N GLY A 185 -5.44 -0.19 -4.63
CA GLY A 185 -5.09 1.21 -4.89
C GLY A 185 -6.13 2.20 -4.41
N GLU A 186 -7.43 1.94 -4.66
CA GLU A 186 -8.52 2.78 -4.14
C GLU A 186 -8.55 2.81 -2.61
N ARG A 187 -8.25 1.69 -1.94
CA ARG A 187 -8.16 1.65 -0.47
C ARG A 187 -6.98 2.47 0.05
N LEU A 188 -5.81 2.41 -0.63
CA LEU A 188 -4.67 3.26 -0.29
C LEU A 188 -5.03 4.75 -0.41
N GLU A 189 -5.74 5.15 -1.48
CA GLU A 189 -6.24 6.53 -1.68
C GLU A 189 -7.16 7.00 -0.54
N LEU A 190 -7.99 6.11 0.00
CA LEU A 190 -8.88 6.43 1.11
C LEU A 190 -8.15 6.59 2.45
N ILE A 191 -7.05 5.86 2.65
CA ILE A 191 -6.33 5.79 3.93
C ILE A 191 -5.29 6.90 4.05
N GLN A 192 -4.56 7.22 2.99
CA GLN A 192 -3.42 8.13 3.04
C GLN A 192 -3.75 9.50 3.64
N PRO A 193 -4.86 10.20 3.31
CA PRO A 193 -5.16 11.50 3.89
C PRO A 193 -5.28 11.47 5.43
N LEU A 194 -5.77 10.36 5.98
CA LEU A 194 -5.80 10.14 7.42
C LEU A 194 -4.39 9.98 7.99
N LEU A 195 -3.54 9.17 7.35
CA LEU A 195 -2.19 8.90 7.84
C LEU A 195 -1.31 10.16 7.79
N GLU A 196 -1.50 11.03 6.81
CA GLU A 196 -0.81 12.33 6.75
C GLU A 196 -1.13 13.20 7.99
N VAL A 197 -2.37 13.15 8.49
CA VAL A 197 -2.79 13.89 9.69
C VAL A 197 -2.35 13.19 10.98
N GLU A 198 -2.66 11.89 11.11
CA GLU A 198 -2.47 11.13 12.35
C GLU A 198 -1.02 10.71 12.59
N ALA A 199 -0.33 10.30 11.55
CA ALA A 199 1.02 9.73 11.66
C ALA A 199 2.13 10.71 11.29
N ARG A 200 1.83 11.77 10.53
CA ARG A 200 2.79 12.84 10.17
C ARG A 200 4.12 12.31 9.65
N GLY A 201 4.06 11.43 8.65
CA GLY A 201 5.24 10.79 8.07
C GLY A 201 5.76 9.57 8.83
N ARG A 202 5.22 9.23 10.00
CA ARG A 202 5.59 8.04 10.78
C ARG A 202 4.79 6.80 10.34
N TYR A 203 4.66 6.56 9.06
CA TYR A 203 3.92 5.44 8.52
C TYR A 203 4.55 4.87 7.25
N HIS A 204 4.25 3.60 6.98
CA HIS A 204 4.43 2.97 5.69
C HIS A 204 3.10 2.34 5.27
N LEU A 205 2.51 2.84 4.17
CA LEU A 205 1.23 2.37 3.64
C LEU A 205 1.46 1.57 2.37
N CYS A 206 1.07 0.31 2.36
CA CYS A 206 1.24 -0.58 1.21
C CYS A 206 0.13 -1.62 1.12
N ALA A 207 0.19 -2.45 0.08
CA ALA A 207 -0.79 -3.51 -0.17
C ALA A 207 -0.09 -4.82 -0.53
N ALA A 208 -0.67 -5.94 -0.09
CA ALA A 208 -0.22 -7.28 -0.45
C ALA A 208 -1.41 -8.21 -0.74
N PRO A 209 -1.20 -9.29 -1.52
CA PRO A 209 -2.19 -10.35 -1.67
C PRO A 209 -2.55 -10.94 -0.31
N TYR A 210 -3.60 -11.75 -0.29
CA TYR A 210 -4.07 -12.35 0.95
C TYR A 210 -3.07 -13.37 1.53
N VAL A 211 -2.97 -13.38 2.84
CA VAL A 211 -2.00 -14.18 3.58
C VAL A 211 -2.53 -15.59 3.89
N ASP A 212 -3.87 -15.80 3.88
CA ASP A 212 -4.48 -17.07 4.36
C ASP A 212 -4.78 -18.11 3.26
N ASP A 213 -4.89 -17.72 1.98
CA ASP A 213 -5.41 -18.63 0.94
C ASP A 213 -4.34 -19.51 0.27
N ASP A 214 -3.04 -19.12 0.32
CA ASP A 214 -1.96 -19.77 -0.43
C ASP A 214 -0.79 -20.25 0.47
N GLY A 215 -1.00 -20.38 1.78
CA GLY A 215 0.09 -20.70 2.71
C GLY A 215 1.13 -19.56 2.86
N ALA A 216 0.80 -18.37 2.35
CA ALA A 216 1.60 -17.19 2.60
C ALA A 216 1.56 -16.86 4.10
N ASN A 217 2.70 -16.90 4.73
CA ASN A 217 2.90 -16.67 6.14
C ASN A 217 3.50 -15.28 6.38
N PHE A 218 3.61 -14.87 7.62
CA PHE A 218 4.27 -13.62 7.98
C PHE A 218 5.75 -13.59 7.59
N ALA A 219 6.40 -14.74 7.37
CA ALA A 219 7.76 -14.81 6.86
C ALA A 219 7.86 -14.23 5.44
N GLU A 220 6.86 -14.47 4.57
CA GLU A 220 6.81 -13.82 3.26
C GLU A 220 6.55 -12.30 3.37
N LEU A 221 5.71 -11.87 4.32
CA LEU A 221 5.52 -10.45 4.57
C LEU A 221 6.79 -9.77 5.06
N ALA A 222 7.59 -10.45 5.88
CA ALA A 222 8.87 -9.94 6.36
C ALA A 222 9.88 -9.69 5.20
N LEU A 223 9.75 -10.38 4.08
CA LEU A 223 10.58 -10.12 2.90
C LEU A 223 10.17 -8.84 2.14
N ILE A 224 8.91 -8.46 2.20
CA ILE A 224 8.38 -7.33 1.42
C ILE A 224 8.09 -6.08 2.25
N LEU A 225 8.05 -6.19 3.57
CA LEU A 225 7.79 -5.08 4.48
C LEU A 225 9.07 -4.68 5.24
N PRO A 226 9.22 -3.40 5.60
CA PRO A 226 10.25 -2.99 6.56
C PRO A 226 10.18 -3.85 7.84
N PRO A 227 11.31 -4.09 8.52
CA PRO A 227 11.31 -4.84 9.77
C PRO A 227 10.32 -4.27 10.80
N PHE A 228 9.58 -5.14 11.47
CA PHE A 228 8.57 -4.80 12.48
C PHE A 228 8.69 -5.70 13.71
N GLU A 229 8.25 -5.20 14.88
CA GLU A 229 8.39 -5.89 16.18
C GLU A 229 7.15 -6.70 16.59
N ALA A 230 5.98 -6.30 16.11
CA ALA A 230 4.71 -6.92 16.49
C ALA A 230 3.64 -6.74 15.41
N VAL A 231 2.69 -7.67 15.40
CA VAL A 231 1.45 -7.58 14.62
C VAL A 231 0.33 -7.10 15.54
N TYR A 232 -0.36 -6.04 15.15
CA TYR A 232 -1.49 -5.46 15.87
C TYR A 232 -2.78 -5.92 15.22
N THR A 233 -3.59 -6.70 15.92
CA THR A 233 -4.83 -7.27 15.38
C THR A 233 -5.80 -7.72 16.47
N ASN A 234 -7.11 -7.65 16.19
CA ASN A 234 -8.16 -8.33 16.93
C ASN A 234 -8.76 -9.51 16.14
N SER A 235 -8.22 -9.81 14.95
CA SER A 235 -8.63 -10.96 14.15
C SER A 235 -8.00 -12.24 14.72
N PRO A 236 -8.80 -13.24 15.17
CA PRO A 236 -8.25 -14.49 15.70
C PRO A 236 -7.41 -15.24 14.67
N SER A 237 -7.81 -15.27 13.40
CA SER A 237 -7.06 -15.95 12.33
C SER A 237 -5.72 -15.29 12.07
N THR A 238 -5.68 -13.95 11.97
CA THR A 238 -4.43 -13.19 11.81
C THR A 238 -3.51 -13.36 13.02
N ALA A 239 -4.07 -13.35 14.24
CA ALA A 239 -3.31 -13.57 15.47
C ALA A 239 -2.69 -14.97 15.50
N GLN A 240 -3.48 -16.00 15.20
CA GLN A 240 -3.01 -17.39 15.18
C GLN A 240 -1.86 -17.58 14.19
N LEU A 241 -1.99 -17.01 12.99
CA LEU A 241 -0.94 -17.09 11.96
C LEU A 241 0.35 -16.38 12.41
N ALA A 242 0.25 -15.18 12.99
CA ALA A 242 1.41 -14.46 13.50
C ALA A 242 2.12 -15.22 14.64
N ILE A 243 1.35 -15.82 15.55
CA ILE A 243 1.88 -16.62 16.65
C ILE A 243 2.60 -17.88 16.12
N SER A 244 2.03 -18.57 15.13
CA SER A 244 2.68 -19.74 14.53
C SER A 244 4.01 -19.42 13.85
N ASP A 245 4.18 -18.19 13.37
CA ASP A 245 5.44 -17.70 12.83
C ASP A 245 6.37 -17.06 13.90
N GLY A 246 6.03 -17.18 15.18
CA GLY A 246 6.84 -16.68 16.29
C GLY A 246 6.80 -15.16 16.49
N ILE A 247 5.80 -14.48 15.89
CA ILE A 247 5.70 -13.03 15.95
C ILE A 247 4.80 -12.60 17.12
N ARG A 248 5.22 -11.58 17.85
CA ARG A 248 4.44 -10.99 18.94
C ARG A 248 3.14 -10.39 18.40
N VAL A 249 2.02 -10.71 19.05
CA VAL A 249 0.70 -10.16 18.75
C VAL A 249 0.25 -9.18 19.83
N VAL A 250 -0.32 -8.06 19.43
CA VAL A 250 -0.90 -7.04 20.32
C VAL A 250 -2.34 -6.79 19.91
N ALA A 251 -3.26 -6.93 20.86
CA ALA A 251 -4.67 -6.57 20.65
C ALA A 251 -4.91 -5.07 20.85
N LEU A 252 -6.01 -4.56 20.32
CA LEU A 252 -6.45 -3.20 20.61
C LEU A 252 -6.91 -3.11 22.08
N ALA A 253 -6.34 -2.18 22.84
CA ALA A 253 -6.64 -2.01 24.28
C ALA A 253 -8.10 -1.62 24.53
N ALA A 254 -8.69 -0.78 23.66
CA ALA A 254 -10.07 -0.34 23.76
C ALA A 254 -10.77 -0.53 22.39
N PRO A 255 -11.29 -1.74 22.10
CA PRO A 255 -11.94 -2.01 20.83
C PRO A 255 -13.24 -1.22 20.68
N LEU A 256 -13.45 -0.65 19.49
CA LEU A 256 -14.67 0.05 19.12
C LEU A 256 -15.63 -0.93 18.43
N SER A 257 -16.93 -0.79 18.74
CA SER A 257 -17.99 -1.58 18.09
C SER A 257 -18.31 -1.03 16.70
N VAL A 258 -17.33 -1.12 15.79
CA VAL A 258 -17.48 -0.71 14.39
C VAL A 258 -16.80 -1.74 13.48
N SER A 259 -17.43 -2.07 12.36
CA SER A 259 -16.90 -3.01 11.39
C SER A 259 -17.12 -2.52 9.95
N GLY A 260 -16.24 -2.95 9.04
CA GLY A 260 -16.42 -2.65 7.62
C GLY A 260 -17.72 -3.24 7.04
N THR A 261 -18.21 -4.35 7.60
CA THR A 261 -19.48 -4.95 7.20
C THR A 261 -20.66 -4.04 7.55
N GLU A 262 -20.69 -3.47 8.77
CA GLU A 262 -21.75 -2.54 9.17
C GLU A 262 -21.70 -1.24 8.34
N VAL A 263 -20.50 -0.71 8.07
CA VAL A 263 -20.36 0.46 7.21
C VAL A 263 -20.94 0.18 5.82
N ARG A 264 -20.57 -0.95 5.20
CA ARG A 264 -21.10 -1.33 3.87
C ARG A 264 -22.62 -1.55 3.90
N ARG A 265 -23.14 -2.20 4.94
CA ARG A 265 -24.61 -2.37 5.11
C ARG A 265 -25.32 -1.03 5.05
N ARG A 266 -24.88 -0.05 5.86
CA ARG A 266 -25.47 1.31 5.87
C ARG A 266 -25.33 2.01 4.53
N MET A 267 -24.16 1.90 3.87
CA MET A 267 -23.94 2.45 2.53
C MET A 267 -24.92 1.91 1.48
N ILE A 268 -25.21 0.60 1.53
CA ILE A 268 -26.16 -0.07 0.63
C ILE A 268 -27.58 0.41 0.92
N ALA A 269 -27.96 0.47 2.20
CA ALA A 269 -29.30 0.87 2.64
C ALA A 269 -29.55 2.39 2.50
N GLY A 270 -28.53 3.20 2.19
CA GLY A 270 -28.67 4.66 2.18
C GLY A 270 -28.79 5.29 3.56
N GLU A 271 -28.43 4.54 4.60
CA GLU A 271 -28.41 5.03 6.00
C GLU A 271 -27.15 5.89 6.26
N PRO A 272 -27.17 6.80 7.25
CA PRO A 272 -26.00 7.53 7.68
C PRO A 272 -24.87 6.58 8.14
N TYR A 273 -23.64 6.85 7.72
CA TYR A 273 -22.44 6.05 8.05
C TYR A 273 -21.21 6.90 8.38
N ASP A 274 -21.30 8.22 8.27
CA ASP A 274 -20.18 9.14 8.49
C ASP A 274 -19.68 9.09 9.95
N ASP A 275 -20.56 8.79 10.90
CA ASP A 275 -20.25 8.57 12.31
C ASP A 275 -19.33 7.36 12.57
N LEU A 276 -19.20 6.46 11.61
CA LEU A 276 -18.35 5.28 11.69
C LEU A 276 -16.97 5.47 11.05
N LEU A 277 -16.77 6.57 10.32
CA LEU A 277 -15.57 6.85 9.55
C LEU A 277 -14.77 8.03 10.11
N PRO A 278 -13.42 8.00 10.00
CA PRO A 278 -12.65 9.22 10.15
C PRO A 278 -13.06 10.27 9.10
N PRO A 279 -13.09 11.56 9.43
CA PRO A 279 -13.53 12.62 8.49
C PRO A 279 -12.71 12.67 7.20
N GLU A 280 -11.42 12.35 7.24
CA GLU A 280 -10.53 12.30 6.09
C GLU A 280 -10.96 11.19 5.13
N VAL A 281 -11.28 10.02 5.68
CA VAL A 281 -11.76 8.85 4.91
C VAL A 281 -13.14 9.12 4.33
N ALA A 282 -14.07 9.69 5.12
CA ALA A 282 -15.40 10.05 4.63
C ALA A 282 -15.32 11.02 3.43
N ARG A 283 -14.46 12.04 3.52
CA ARG A 283 -14.23 13.00 2.45
C ARG A 283 -13.62 12.34 1.20
N ALA A 284 -12.60 11.49 1.37
CA ALA A 284 -11.97 10.78 0.25
C ALA A 284 -12.94 9.81 -0.43
N LEU A 285 -13.84 9.19 0.34
CA LEU A 285 -14.84 8.26 -0.17
C LEU A 285 -15.82 8.92 -1.16
N LEU A 286 -16.16 10.20 -0.96
CA LEU A 286 -17.04 10.94 -1.88
C LEU A 286 -16.44 11.07 -3.29
N ALA A 287 -15.12 11.11 -3.40
CA ALA A 287 -14.41 11.16 -4.68
C ALA A 287 -14.06 9.76 -5.24
N SER A 288 -14.34 8.70 -4.49
CA SER A 288 -14.03 7.31 -4.84
C SER A 288 -15.18 6.65 -5.60
N PRO A 289 -14.92 5.80 -6.59
CA PRO A 289 -15.95 4.99 -7.24
C PRO A 289 -16.50 3.87 -6.34
N MET A 290 -15.91 3.65 -5.17
CA MET A 290 -16.25 2.53 -4.29
C MET A 290 -17.73 2.51 -3.89
N LEU A 291 -18.30 3.66 -3.50
CA LEU A 291 -19.70 3.74 -3.05
C LEU A 291 -20.69 3.41 -4.17
N ALA A 292 -20.48 3.99 -5.34
CA ALA A 292 -21.33 3.73 -6.52
C ALA A 292 -21.26 2.25 -6.92
N ARG A 293 -20.04 1.69 -6.95
CA ARG A 293 -19.80 0.27 -7.25
C ARG A 293 -20.46 -0.63 -6.22
N LEU A 294 -20.32 -0.34 -4.93
CA LEU A 294 -20.94 -1.14 -3.87
C LEU A 294 -22.46 -1.22 -4.02
N ARG A 295 -23.11 -0.09 -4.29
CA ARG A 295 -24.56 -0.04 -4.50
C ARG A 295 -24.98 -0.79 -5.77
N ALA A 296 -24.22 -0.69 -6.85
CA ALA A 296 -24.49 -1.44 -8.07
C ALA A 296 -24.35 -2.96 -7.87
N LEU A 297 -23.32 -3.40 -7.15
CA LEU A 297 -23.11 -4.82 -6.83
C LEU A 297 -24.16 -5.41 -5.87
N ALA A 298 -24.77 -4.59 -5.04
CA ALA A 298 -25.80 -5.00 -4.09
C ALA A 298 -27.23 -5.05 -4.70
N GLN A 299 -27.43 -4.52 -5.93
CA GLN A 299 -28.70 -4.66 -6.63
C GLN A 299 -28.89 -6.11 -7.07
N PRO A 300 -30.07 -6.72 -6.85
CA PRO A 300 -30.35 -8.03 -7.42
C PRO A 300 -30.24 -7.91 -8.94
N GLU A 301 -29.51 -8.84 -9.58
CA GLU A 301 -29.51 -8.93 -11.04
C GLU A 301 -30.96 -8.98 -11.50
N ALA A 302 -31.39 -8.01 -12.30
CA ALA A 302 -32.64 -8.08 -12.99
C ALA A 302 -32.57 -9.33 -13.89
N ARG A 303 -33.18 -10.43 -13.42
CA ARG A 303 -33.28 -11.66 -14.21
C ARG A 303 -34.10 -11.30 -15.45
N GLY A 304 -33.38 -11.03 -16.54
CA GLY A 304 -33.96 -10.97 -17.88
C GLY A 304 -34.29 -12.36 -18.40
#